data_cf3e81633d6cf48ceab2d4b80be03c20
#
_entry.id   cf3e81633d6cf48ceab2d4b80be03c20
#
_cell.length_a   1.000
_cell.length_b   1.000
_cell.length_c   1.000
_cell.angle_alpha   90.00
_cell.angle_beta   90.00
_cell.angle_gamma   90.00
#
_symmetry.space_group_name_H-M   'P 1'
#
loop_
_entity.id
_entity.type
_entity.pdbx_description
1 polymer ?
#
loop_
_entity_poly.entity_id
_entity_poly.type
_entity_poly.pdbx_seq_one_letter_code
_entity_poly.pdbx_strand_id
1 'polypeptide(L)'
;MHTGKRSVRHRVSLLGLTLAVAGFGQAPLTVGQAVERALKNYPAIRVSQEQLNAAVAGIRLARTAYLPHADALAQVNRATRNNVFGMLLPQGTLPSISGPVLGTNNLGTTWGTALGLLVSWEPFDFGLRKADLELASAQQGVSEAALKRTEYEIAVATADACLTLAAAQETIRTAQAGVDRAGVLVGTINAQVNAELRPGADASRAAAELAAARTQLIQAQQASDVARATLAQFAGMEPGQIVLDAAALKGLPPDHDVPALDPSKNPVALEQNAEVAETLARLRALERSYFPRFALQGAAYARGSGAETNGNILGGANGLAPNTQNYALGFTVTFPIADLSANRARQAAQSATARAQQARGQQIAAELRAQWNRAVAMLGGARRIAANTPVQVAAASTATAQAVARYQAGLGTIAEVAEAQRLLSQAETDDALAHLAVWRGLLGVAAAAGDIRPFVAELGR
;
A
#
# COMPACT_ATOMS: atom_id res chain seq x y z
N MET A 1 69.90 -7.38 -42.72
CA MET A 1 70.48 -6.63 -41.55
C MET A 1 69.51 -6.74 -40.37
N HIS A 2 70.01 -7.23 -39.27
CA HIS A 2 69.35 -7.67 -38.06
C HIS A 2 68.43 -6.67 -37.41
N THR A 3 67.21 -7.12 -37.00
CA THR A 3 66.42 -6.47 -35.94
C THR A 3 65.98 -7.50 -34.92
N GLY A 4 66.53 -7.34 -33.71
CA GLY A 4 66.32 -8.24 -32.58
C GLY A 4 64.95 -8.04 -31.94
N LYS A 5 64.22 -9.15 -31.74
CA LYS A 5 63.05 -9.23 -30.88
C LYS A 5 63.47 -9.40 -29.41
N ARG A 6 63.15 -8.44 -28.57
CA ARG A 6 63.17 -8.58 -27.09
C ARG A 6 61.80 -9.08 -26.61
N SER A 7 61.76 -10.30 -26.11
CA SER A 7 60.61 -10.88 -25.38
C SER A 7 60.62 -10.39 -23.93
N VAL A 8 59.58 -9.69 -23.54
CA VAL A 8 59.30 -9.34 -22.14
C VAL A 8 58.39 -10.42 -21.55
N ARG A 9 58.92 -11.27 -20.68
CA ARG A 9 58.18 -12.26 -19.88
C ARG A 9 57.52 -11.51 -18.72
N HIS A 10 56.18 -11.31 -18.74
CA HIS A 10 55.41 -10.92 -17.58
C HIS A 10 55.14 -12.14 -16.69
N ARG A 11 55.74 -12.15 -15.51
CA ARG A 11 55.37 -13.07 -14.43
C ARG A 11 54.04 -12.56 -13.81
N VAL A 12 52.93 -13.27 -14.06
CA VAL A 12 51.65 -13.07 -13.38
C VAL A 12 51.78 -13.80 -12.02
N SER A 13 51.96 -13.02 -10.96
CA SER A 13 51.83 -13.51 -9.58
C SER A 13 50.33 -13.58 -9.27
N LEU A 14 49.73 -14.77 -9.21
CA LEU A 14 48.43 -15.03 -8.65
C LEU A 14 48.48 -14.85 -7.13
N LEU A 15 48.09 -13.67 -6.65
CA LEU A 15 47.75 -13.47 -5.25
C LEU A 15 46.32 -14.02 -5.03
N GLY A 16 46.24 -15.22 -4.43
CA GLY A 16 44.98 -15.79 -3.99
C GLY A 16 44.41 -14.96 -2.84
N LEU A 17 43.43 -14.11 -3.14
CA LEU A 17 42.65 -13.41 -2.14
C LEU A 17 41.59 -14.38 -1.63
N THR A 18 41.85 -15.10 -0.55
CA THR A 18 40.85 -15.84 0.21
C THR A 18 39.93 -14.80 0.88
N LEU A 19 38.78 -14.50 0.25
CA LEU A 19 37.69 -13.85 0.93
C LEU A 19 37.19 -14.79 2.02
N ALA A 20 37.61 -14.54 3.26
CA ALA A 20 36.93 -15.08 4.42
C ALA A 20 35.51 -14.45 4.42
N VAL A 21 34.55 -15.22 3.95
CA VAL A 21 33.13 -14.91 4.21
C VAL A 21 32.96 -15.07 5.72
N ALA A 22 33.16 -13.97 6.45
CA ALA A 22 32.73 -13.87 7.82
C ALA A 22 31.20 -14.02 7.75
N GLY A 23 30.69 -15.18 8.15
CA GLY A 23 29.28 -15.38 8.42
C GLY A 23 28.89 -14.40 9.52
N PHE A 24 28.41 -13.24 9.14
CA PHE A 24 27.71 -12.34 10.05
C PHE A 24 26.49 -13.13 10.53
N GLY A 25 26.56 -13.70 11.72
CA GLY A 25 25.42 -14.17 12.44
C GLY A 25 24.48 -12.97 12.53
N GLN A 26 23.39 -13.01 11.75
CA GLN A 26 22.41 -11.91 11.74
C GLN A 26 21.88 -11.78 13.16
N ALA A 27 21.94 -10.56 13.71
CA ALA A 27 21.35 -10.27 15.00
C ALA A 27 19.84 -10.60 14.93
N PRO A 28 19.28 -11.26 15.96
CA PRO A 28 17.87 -11.57 16.01
C PRO A 28 17.03 -10.30 15.81
N LEU A 29 15.99 -10.39 14.99
CA LEU A 29 15.11 -9.29 14.64
C LEU A 29 14.06 -9.11 15.72
N THR A 30 14.01 -7.96 16.39
CA THR A 30 12.92 -7.62 17.30
C THR A 30 11.68 -7.21 16.54
N VAL A 31 10.49 -7.24 17.18
CA VAL A 31 9.23 -6.78 16.56
C VAL A 31 9.34 -5.32 16.09
N GLY A 32 9.94 -4.45 16.91
CA GLY A 32 10.16 -3.04 16.55
C GLY A 32 11.03 -2.88 15.30
N GLN A 33 12.15 -3.61 15.23
CA GLN A 33 13.03 -3.60 14.06
C GLN A 33 12.36 -4.17 12.81
N ALA A 34 11.51 -5.20 12.97
CA ALA A 34 10.73 -5.75 11.86
C ALA A 34 9.76 -4.71 11.29
N VAL A 35 9.02 -4.00 12.16
CA VAL A 35 8.10 -2.93 11.79
C VAL A 35 8.86 -1.77 11.12
N GLU A 36 9.96 -1.30 11.70
CA GLU A 36 10.77 -0.23 11.11
C GLU A 36 11.28 -0.60 9.72
N ARG A 37 11.76 -1.84 9.56
CA ARG A 37 12.25 -2.35 8.29
C ARG A 37 11.14 -2.46 7.24
N ALA A 38 9.95 -2.91 7.64
CA ALA A 38 8.78 -2.97 6.77
C ALA A 38 8.36 -1.57 6.31
N LEU A 39 8.28 -0.61 7.22
CA LEU A 39 7.97 0.78 6.91
C LEU A 39 8.95 1.43 5.94
N LYS A 40 10.22 1.01 5.97
CA LYS A 40 11.26 1.54 5.07
C LYS A 40 11.26 0.88 3.69
N ASN A 41 10.96 -0.42 3.60
CA ASN A 41 11.24 -1.22 2.40
C ASN A 41 10.01 -1.77 1.70
N TYR A 42 8.83 -1.80 2.36
CA TYR A 42 7.68 -2.48 1.79
C TYR A 42 7.12 -1.72 0.56
N PRO A 43 6.94 -2.40 -0.59
CA PRO A 43 6.62 -1.74 -1.86
C PRO A 43 5.34 -0.89 -1.84
N ALA A 44 4.31 -1.28 -1.07
CA ALA A 44 3.05 -0.52 -1.00
C ALA A 44 3.25 0.91 -0.46
N ILE A 45 4.21 1.12 0.44
CA ILE A 45 4.54 2.45 0.97
C ILE A 45 5.14 3.33 -0.13
N ARG A 46 6.04 2.76 -0.97
CA ARG A 46 6.55 3.47 -2.14
C ARG A 46 5.45 3.83 -3.13
N VAL A 47 4.50 2.94 -3.38
CA VAL A 47 3.33 3.23 -4.23
C VAL A 47 2.57 4.43 -3.69
N SER A 48 2.20 4.44 -2.41
CA SER A 48 1.48 5.56 -1.78
C SER A 48 2.30 6.85 -1.77
N GLN A 49 3.63 6.76 -1.58
CA GLN A 49 4.53 7.92 -1.66
C GLN A 49 4.56 8.53 -3.07
N GLU A 50 4.62 7.70 -4.13
CA GLU A 50 4.60 8.21 -5.50
C GLU A 50 3.22 8.78 -5.88
N GLN A 51 2.13 8.25 -5.33
CA GLN A 51 0.80 8.83 -5.46
C GLN A 51 0.73 10.23 -4.82
N LEU A 52 1.32 10.40 -3.64
CA LEU A 52 1.45 11.71 -3.01
C LEU A 52 2.31 12.66 -3.87
N ASN A 53 3.42 12.20 -4.42
CA ASN A 53 4.26 13.00 -5.32
C ASN A 53 3.49 13.45 -6.57
N ALA A 54 2.66 12.56 -7.13
CA ALA A 54 1.77 12.89 -8.26
C ALA A 54 0.73 13.96 -7.88
N ALA A 55 0.12 13.88 -6.69
CA ALA A 55 -0.82 14.89 -6.20
C ALA A 55 -0.14 16.25 -5.98
N VAL A 56 1.09 16.27 -5.44
CA VAL A 56 1.91 17.50 -5.33
C VAL A 56 2.20 18.12 -6.69
N ALA A 57 2.49 17.28 -7.71
CA ALA A 57 2.63 17.78 -9.09
C ALA A 57 1.30 18.33 -9.64
N GLY A 58 0.16 17.76 -9.26
CA GLY A 58 -1.17 18.27 -9.58
C GLY A 58 -1.41 19.69 -9.08
N ILE A 59 -0.94 20.04 -7.89
CA ILE A 59 -0.98 21.43 -7.38
C ILE A 59 -0.16 22.37 -8.27
N ARG A 60 1.03 21.94 -8.70
CA ARG A 60 1.86 22.74 -9.60
C ARG A 60 1.14 22.96 -10.94
N LEU A 61 0.52 21.92 -11.46
CA LEU A 61 -0.31 22.01 -12.67
C LEU A 61 -1.47 22.99 -12.48
N ALA A 62 -2.22 22.90 -11.38
CA ALA A 62 -3.33 23.83 -11.09
C ALA A 62 -2.84 25.31 -11.03
N ARG A 63 -1.63 25.55 -10.54
CA ARG A 63 -1.03 26.89 -10.54
C ARG A 63 -0.70 27.42 -11.94
N THR A 64 -0.42 26.56 -12.91
CA THR A 64 -0.16 27.01 -14.29
C THR A 64 -1.37 27.66 -14.95
N ALA A 65 -2.60 27.36 -14.47
CA ALA A 65 -3.81 28.02 -14.95
C ALA A 65 -3.83 29.56 -14.71
N TYR A 66 -2.98 30.09 -13.84
CA TYR A 66 -2.80 31.52 -13.65
C TYR A 66 -1.89 32.19 -14.69
N LEU A 67 -1.11 31.40 -15.43
CA LEU A 67 -0.16 31.88 -16.41
C LEU A 67 -0.84 32.08 -17.78
N PRO A 68 -0.36 33.01 -18.62
CA PRO A 68 -0.74 33.07 -20.02
C PRO A 68 -0.39 31.75 -20.73
N HIS A 69 -1.28 31.29 -21.61
CA HIS A 69 -1.02 30.20 -22.52
C HIS A 69 -0.55 30.75 -23.86
N ALA A 70 0.53 30.21 -24.40
CA ALA A 70 1.12 30.67 -25.65
C ALA A 70 1.32 29.49 -26.59
N ASP A 71 0.72 29.55 -27.79
CA ASP A 71 0.84 28.58 -28.86
C ASP A 71 1.60 29.15 -30.04
N ALA A 72 2.60 28.43 -30.52
CA ALA A 72 3.21 28.69 -31.81
C ALA A 72 2.55 27.80 -32.88
N LEU A 73 2.07 28.37 -33.96
CA LEU A 73 1.36 27.68 -35.03
C LEU A 73 2.10 27.85 -36.35
N ALA A 74 2.32 26.76 -37.05
CA ALA A 74 2.78 26.71 -38.41
C ALA A 74 1.80 25.86 -39.23
N GLN A 75 1.25 26.43 -40.28
CA GLN A 75 0.27 25.77 -41.14
C GLN A 75 0.66 25.94 -42.62
N VAL A 76 0.59 24.85 -43.35
CA VAL A 76 0.67 24.85 -44.81
C VAL A 76 -0.53 24.07 -45.31
N ASN A 77 -1.30 24.63 -46.22
CA ASN A 77 -2.45 23.98 -46.82
C ASN A 77 -2.48 24.17 -48.34
N ARG A 78 -3.11 23.28 -49.02
CA ARG A 78 -3.45 23.42 -50.44
C ARG A 78 -4.95 23.14 -50.58
N ALA A 79 -5.67 24.14 -51.00
CA ALA A 79 -7.12 24.09 -51.07
C ALA A 79 -7.64 24.85 -52.28
N THR A 80 -8.89 24.63 -52.62
CA THR A 80 -9.57 25.48 -53.61
C THR A 80 -9.59 26.90 -53.07
N ARG A 81 -9.57 27.86 -53.98
CA ARG A 81 -9.44 29.29 -53.67
C ARG A 81 -10.36 29.78 -52.54
N ASN A 82 -11.58 29.31 -52.48
CA ASN A 82 -12.56 29.73 -51.46
C ASN A 82 -12.23 29.19 -50.07
N ASN A 83 -11.27 28.29 -49.93
CA ASN A 83 -10.91 27.62 -48.64
C ASN A 83 -9.45 27.89 -48.21
N VAL A 84 -8.71 28.78 -48.90
CA VAL A 84 -7.27 29.05 -48.63
C VAL A 84 -7.06 29.98 -47.44
N PHE A 85 -8.08 30.62 -46.94
CA PHE A 85 -7.97 31.58 -45.85
C PHE A 85 -7.81 30.85 -44.52
N GLY A 86 -6.54 30.52 -44.18
CA GLY A 86 -6.18 30.02 -42.85
C GLY A 86 -6.53 31.02 -41.77
N MET A 87 -7.23 30.63 -40.75
CA MET A 87 -7.40 31.41 -39.54
C MET A 87 -6.56 30.83 -38.43
N LEU A 88 -5.74 31.69 -37.88
CA LEU A 88 -4.88 31.39 -36.74
C LEU A 88 -5.58 31.60 -35.38
N LEU A 89 -6.76 32.21 -35.37
CA LEU A 89 -7.51 32.44 -34.14
C LEU A 89 -8.34 31.21 -33.81
N PRO A 90 -8.27 30.67 -32.60
CA PRO A 90 -9.16 29.60 -32.18
C PRO A 90 -10.58 30.15 -32.15
N GLN A 91 -11.43 29.60 -33.00
CA GLN A 91 -12.84 29.97 -33.04
C GLN A 91 -13.68 28.95 -32.29
N GLY A 92 -14.29 29.40 -31.22
CA GLY A 92 -15.03 28.51 -30.33
C GLY A 92 -16.26 27.89 -30.95
N THR A 93 -17.10 28.62 -31.71
CA THR A 93 -18.42 28.13 -32.05
C THR A 93 -18.89 28.43 -33.46
N LEU A 94 -18.33 29.43 -34.11
CA LEU A 94 -18.67 29.80 -35.49
C LEU A 94 -17.42 29.75 -36.34
N PRO A 95 -17.37 28.91 -37.40
CA PRO A 95 -16.26 28.95 -38.33
C PRO A 95 -16.20 30.33 -38.98
N SER A 96 -14.99 30.84 -39.16
CA SER A 96 -14.84 32.10 -39.89
C SER A 96 -15.33 31.92 -41.32
N ILE A 97 -16.16 32.80 -41.75
CA ILE A 97 -16.53 32.92 -43.13
C ILE A 97 -15.38 33.64 -43.85
N SER A 98 -14.67 32.89 -44.69
CA SER A 98 -13.55 33.43 -45.45
C SER A 98 -14.05 34.16 -46.69
N GLY A 99 -14.42 35.42 -46.58
CA GLY A 99 -14.75 36.27 -47.71
C GLY A 99 -15.98 35.86 -48.55
N PRO A 100 -16.34 36.61 -49.60
CA PRO A 100 -17.42 36.28 -50.46
C PRO A 100 -17.18 35.03 -51.29
N VAL A 101 -18.19 34.16 -51.44
CA VAL A 101 -18.19 33.04 -52.34
C VAL A 101 -18.00 33.58 -53.76
N LEU A 102 -16.93 33.22 -54.43
CA LEU A 102 -16.71 33.59 -55.80
C LEU A 102 -17.51 32.65 -56.70
N GLY A 103 -18.34 33.19 -57.54
CA GLY A 103 -19.29 32.41 -58.39
C GLY A 103 -18.67 31.57 -59.49
N THR A 104 -17.47 31.05 -59.29
CA THR A 104 -16.78 30.13 -60.24
C THR A 104 -16.62 28.77 -59.61
N ASN A 105 -17.17 27.71 -60.24
CA ASN A 105 -16.91 26.33 -59.89
C ASN A 105 -15.52 25.85 -60.35
N ASN A 106 -14.50 26.67 -60.23
CA ASN A 106 -13.15 26.32 -60.56
C ASN A 106 -12.52 25.49 -59.42
N LEU A 107 -12.23 24.24 -59.66
CA LEU A 107 -11.54 23.33 -58.73
C LEU A 107 -10.04 23.61 -58.65
N GLY A 108 -9.55 24.70 -59.24
CA GLY A 108 -8.16 25.14 -59.16
C GLY A 108 -7.75 25.29 -57.72
N THR A 109 -6.62 24.67 -57.34
CA THR A 109 -6.07 24.70 -55.98
C THR A 109 -4.88 25.65 -55.89
N THR A 110 -4.68 26.27 -54.76
CA THR A 110 -3.56 27.13 -54.45
C THR A 110 -2.98 26.84 -53.07
N TRP A 111 -1.74 27.25 -52.85
CA TRP A 111 -1.09 27.12 -51.55
C TRP A 111 -1.51 28.29 -50.63
N GLY A 112 -1.64 27.91 -49.36
CA GLY A 112 -1.77 28.87 -48.25
C GLY A 112 -0.84 28.50 -47.13
N THR A 113 -0.23 29.48 -46.47
CA THR A 113 0.60 29.30 -45.28
C THR A 113 0.16 30.24 -44.21
N ALA A 114 0.38 29.84 -42.98
CA ALA A 114 0.28 30.70 -41.83
C ALA A 114 1.37 30.31 -40.80
N LEU A 115 2.01 31.31 -40.25
CA LEU A 115 2.98 31.15 -39.16
C LEU A 115 2.68 32.23 -38.12
N GLY A 116 2.53 31.87 -36.86
CA GLY A 116 2.19 32.85 -35.84
C GLY A 116 2.30 32.36 -34.41
N LEU A 117 2.13 33.31 -33.50
CA LEU A 117 2.04 33.14 -32.07
C LEU A 117 0.67 33.61 -31.60
N LEU A 118 -0.01 32.74 -30.84
CA LEU A 118 -1.26 33.05 -30.15
C LEU A 118 -0.98 33.05 -28.66
N VAL A 119 -1.43 34.09 -27.97
CA VAL A 119 -1.38 34.16 -26.49
C VAL A 119 -2.80 34.32 -25.98
N SER A 120 -3.19 33.48 -25.02
CA SER A 120 -4.46 33.62 -24.32
C SER A 120 -4.23 33.65 -22.82
N TRP A 121 -4.93 34.50 -22.13
CA TRP A 121 -4.83 34.64 -20.68
C TRP A 121 -6.21 35.00 -20.08
N GLU A 122 -6.55 34.32 -18.98
CA GLU A 122 -7.75 34.66 -18.22
C GLU A 122 -7.33 35.45 -16.95
N PRO A 123 -7.26 36.79 -16.96
CA PRO A 123 -6.82 37.59 -15.81
C PRO A 123 -7.78 37.49 -14.62
N PHE A 124 -9.08 37.24 -14.85
CA PHE A 124 -10.11 37.22 -13.82
C PHE A 124 -11.18 36.16 -14.11
N ASP A 125 -11.59 35.37 -13.08
CA ASP A 125 -12.50 34.23 -13.20
C ASP A 125 -13.42 34.05 -11.97
N PHE A 126 -13.66 35.08 -11.19
CA PHE A 126 -14.48 35.03 -9.95
C PHE A 126 -14.07 33.91 -8.97
N GLY A 127 -12.81 33.49 -8.99
CA GLY A 127 -12.24 32.53 -8.05
C GLY A 127 -12.35 31.07 -8.47
N LEU A 128 -12.63 30.77 -9.76
CA LEU A 128 -12.64 29.40 -10.25
C LEU A 128 -11.26 28.75 -10.09
N ARG A 129 -10.19 29.39 -10.56
CA ARG A 129 -8.80 28.87 -10.42
C ARG A 129 -8.37 28.71 -8.98
N LYS A 130 -8.85 29.61 -8.09
CA LYS A 130 -8.62 29.44 -6.66
C LYS A 130 -9.31 28.18 -6.13
N ALA A 131 -10.57 27.94 -6.52
CA ALA A 131 -11.30 26.74 -6.12
C ALA A 131 -10.67 25.45 -6.70
N ASP A 132 -10.17 25.49 -7.94
CA ASP A 132 -9.44 24.38 -8.56
C ASP A 132 -8.11 24.11 -7.84
N LEU A 133 -7.40 25.14 -7.40
CA LEU A 133 -6.19 25.00 -6.59
C LEU A 133 -6.51 24.42 -5.20
N GLU A 134 -7.62 24.85 -4.57
CA GLU A 134 -8.10 24.28 -3.31
C GLU A 134 -8.48 22.81 -3.48
N LEU A 135 -9.11 22.43 -4.60
CA LEU A 135 -9.40 21.05 -4.94
C LEU A 135 -8.12 20.22 -5.10
N ALA A 136 -7.13 20.71 -5.85
CA ALA A 136 -5.84 20.03 -6.00
C ALA A 136 -5.12 19.87 -4.66
N SER A 137 -5.22 20.86 -3.77
CA SER A 137 -4.66 20.80 -2.41
C SER A 137 -5.39 19.78 -1.55
N ALA A 138 -6.72 19.67 -1.68
CA ALA A 138 -7.51 18.65 -0.98
C ALA A 138 -7.17 17.24 -1.47
N GLN A 139 -6.94 17.05 -2.78
CA GLN A 139 -6.47 15.78 -3.36
C GLN A 139 -5.09 15.38 -2.82
N GLN A 140 -4.17 16.35 -2.64
CA GLN A 140 -2.92 16.07 -1.93
C GLN A 140 -3.18 15.60 -0.50
N GLY A 141 -4.11 16.24 0.23
CA GLY A 141 -4.48 15.84 1.59
C GLY A 141 -5.02 14.41 1.67
N VAL A 142 -5.81 13.97 0.68
CA VAL A 142 -6.26 12.56 0.57
C VAL A 142 -5.07 11.63 0.38
N SER A 143 -4.15 11.94 -0.55
CA SER A 143 -2.97 11.11 -0.80
C SER A 143 -2.02 11.04 0.41
N GLU A 144 -1.89 12.12 1.17
CA GLU A 144 -1.10 12.15 2.40
C GLU A 144 -1.74 11.28 3.50
N ALA A 145 -3.05 11.36 3.66
CA ALA A 145 -3.78 10.53 4.63
C ALA A 145 -3.75 9.04 4.24
N ALA A 146 -3.86 8.72 2.94
CA ALA A 146 -3.73 7.38 2.40
C ALA A 146 -2.33 6.79 2.64
N LEU A 147 -1.26 7.59 2.50
CA LEU A 147 0.09 7.16 2.84
C LEU A 147 0.19 6.79 4.34
N LYS A 148 -0.28 7.65 5.23
CA LYS A 148 -0.28 7.40 6.68
C LYS A 148 -1.09 6.16 7.06
N ARG A 149 -2.22 5.93 6.38
CA ARG A 149 -3.00 4.70 6.55
C ARG A 149 -2.23 3.48 6.08
N THR A 150 -1.59 3.53 4.91
CA THR A 150 -0.76 2.43 4.39
C THR A 150 0.38 2.09 5.35
N GLU A 151 1.10 3.10 5.86
CA GLU A 151 2.16 2.91 6.86
C GLU A 151 1.62 2.22 8.12
N TYR A 152 0.49 2.68 8.62
CA TYR A 152 -0.17 2.10 9.79
C TYR A 152 -0.59 0.65 9.55
N GLU A 153 -1.25 0.34 8.43
CA GLU A 153 -1.71 -1.02 8.10
C GLU A 153 -0.53 -2.00 7.96
N ILE A 154 0.56 -1.57 7.30
CA ILE A 154 1.78 -2.38 7.18
C ILE A 154 2.45 -2.61 8.53
N ALA A 155 2.49 -1.59 9.39
CA ALA A 155 3.04 -1.72 10.72
C ALA A 155 2.25 -2.73 11.58
N VAL A 156 0.93 -2.67 11.57
CA VAL A 156 0.04 -3.63 12.28
C VAL A 156 0.22 -5.03 11.71
N ALA A 157 0.19 -5.20 10.39
CA ALA A 157 0.34 -6.50 9.73
C ALA A 157 1.71 -7.13 10.02
N THR A 158 2.78 -6.33 10.03
CA THR A 158 4.12 -6.81 10.37
C THR A 158 4.22 -7.26 11.83
N ALA A 159 3.63 -6.50 12.76
CA ALA A 159 3.60 -6.87 14.16
C ALA A 159 2.82 -8.18 14.39
N ASP A 160 1.66 -8.35 13.72
CA ASP A 160 0.89 -9.60 13.79
C ASP A 160 1.64 -10.79 13.16
N ALA A 161 2.38 -10.58 12.06
CA ALA A 161 3.24 -11.60 11.48
C ALA A 161 4.35 -12.05 12.44
N CYS A 162 4.95 -11.11 13.21
CA CYS A 162 5.90 -11.45 14.28
C CYS A 162 5.26 -12.30 15.38
N LEU A 163 4.06 -11.91 15.86
CA LEU A 163 3.33 -12.69 16.86
C LEU A 163 2.95 -14.07 16.34
N THR A 164 2.58 -14.18 15.07
CA THR A 164 2.25 -15.46 14.44
C THR A 164 3.49 -16.37 14.34
N LEU A 165 4.65 -15.83 13.98
CA LEU A 165 5.90 -16.59 13.97
C LEU A 165 6.31 -17.02 15.39
N ALA A 166 6.19 -16.15 16.38
CA ALA A 166 6.46 -16.49 17.77
C ALA A 166 5.55 -17.62 18.27
N ALA A 167 4.25 -17.58 17.95
CA ALA A 167 3.31 -18.64 18.29
C ALA A 167 3.70 -19.98 17.66
N ALA A 168 4.08 -19.99 16.38
CA ALA A 168 4.53 -21.19 15.70
C ALA A 168 5.83 -21.76 16.30
N GLN A 169 6.77 -20.89 16.71
CA GLN A 169 8.01 -21.31 17.39
C GLN A 169 7.74 -21.94 18.76
N GLU A 170 6.81 -21.38 19.57
CA GLU A 170 6.42 -21.99 20.84
C GLU A 170 5.68 -23.32 20.64
N THR A 171 4.85 -23.44 19.59
CA THR A 171 4.22 -24.72 19.23
C THR A 171 5.24 -25.78 18.83
N ILE A 172 6.32 -25.44 18.12
CA ILE A 172 7.42 -26.37 17.85
C ILE A 172 8.06 -26.82 19.16
N ARG A 173 8.31 -25.91 20.08
CA ARG A 173 8.95 -26.23 21.37
C ARG A 173 8.11 -27.23 22.18
N THR A 174 6.80 -27.02 22.27
CA THR A 174 5.88 -27.93 23.00
C THR A 174 5.72 -29.26 22.29
N ALA A 175 5.61 -29.28 20.95
CA ALA A 175 5.54 -30.49 20.15
C ALA A 175 6.84 -31.33 20.26
N GLN A 176 8.02 -30.70 20.26
CA GLN A 176 9.29 -31.38 20.45
C GLN A 176 9.37 -32.04 21.83
N ALA A 177 8.96 -31.34 22.90
CA ALA A 177 8.87 -31.93 24.24
C ALA A 177 7.94 -33.16 24.29
N GLY A 178 6.84 -33.11 23.52
CA GLY A 178 5.95 -34.26 23.32
C GLY A 178 6.63 -35.47 22.66
N VAL A 179 7.38 -35.21 21.58
CA VAL A 179 8.16 -36.26 20.89
C VAL A 179 9.20 -36.86 21.83
N ASP A 180 9.91 -36.04 22.61
CA ASP A 180 10.94 -36.51 23.53
C ASP A 180 10.34 -37.39 24.63
N ARG A 181 9.22 -36.99 25.23
CA ARG A 181 8.48 -37.81 26.21
C ARG A 181 8.02 -39.14 25.63
N ALA A 182 7.40 -39.13 24.44
CA ALA A 182 6.95 -40.32 23.75
C ALA A 182 8.13 -41.24 23.38
N GLY A 183 9.27 -40.68 22.99
CA GLY A 183 10.50 -41.42 22.68
C GLY A 183 11.04 -42.20 23.91
N VAL A 184 11.12 -41.52 25.07
CA VAL A 184 11.50 -42.18 26.33
C VAL A 184 10.55 -43.32 26.70
N LEU A 185 9.23 -43.09 26.53
CA LEU A 185 8.23 -44.13 26.81
C LEU A 185 8.40 -45.36 25.90
N VAL A 186 8.56 -45.16 24.58
CA VAL A 186 8.83 -46.24 23.61
C VAL A 186 10.08 -47.04 24.01
N GLY A 187 11.18 -46.37 24.38
CA GLY A 187 12.40 -47.01 24.82
C GLY A 187 12.17 -47.94 26.04
N THR A 188 11.45 -47.40 27.04
CA THR A 188 11.12 -48.15 28.26
C THR A 188 10.24 -49.39 27.97
N ILE A 189 9.19 -49.21 27.16
CA ILE A 189 8.25 -50.30 26.83
C ILE A 189 8.95 -51.39 25.99
N ASN A 190 9.76 -50.99 25.00
CA ASN A 190 10.50 -51.98 24.21
C ASN A 190 11.48 -52.82 25.07
N ALA A 191 12.14 -52.21 26.06
CA ALA A 191 12.96 -52.96 26.99
C ALA A 191 12.14 -53.96 27.83
N GLN A 192 10.95 -53.58 28.27
CA GLN A 192 10.04 -54.48 29.03
C GLN A 192 9.47 -55.60 28.17
N VAL A 193 9.12 -55.33 26.92
CA VAL A 193 8.60 -56.36 25.97
C VAL A 193 9.72 -57.35 25.61
N ASN A 194 10.93 -56.85 25.37
CA ASN A 194 12.09 -57.70 25.09
C ASN A 194 12.48 -58.59 26.29
N ALA A 195 12.16 -58.15 27.51
CA ALA A 195 12.33 -58.94 28.72
C ALA A 195 11.12 -59.85 29.05
N GLU A 196 10.13 -59.95 28.14
CA GLU A 196 8.89 -60.71 28.30
C GLU A 196 7.99 -60.25 29.48
N LEU A 197 8.24 -59.03 29.98
CA LEU A 197 7.46 -58.43 31.10
C LEU A 197 6.17 -57.75 30.65
N ARG A 198 6.01 -57.48 29.33
CA ARG A 198 4.86 -56.80 28.77
C ARG A 198 4.45 -57.38 27.41
N PRO A 199 3.14 -57.27 27.02
CA PRO A 199 2.66 -57.71 25.71
C PRO A 199 3.25 -56.84 24.56
N GLY A 200 3.53 -57.45 23.40
CA GLY A 200 4.00 -56.71 22.20
C GLY A 200 3.01 -55.67 21.69
N ALA A 201 1.72 -55.79 22.03
CA ALA A 201 0.71 -54.78 21.72
C ALA A 201 1.00 -53.40 22.35
N ASP A 202 1.61 -53.38 23.55
CA ASP A 202 2.01 -52.13 24.23
C ASP A 202 3.10 -51.41 23.44
N ALA A 203 4.09 -52.16 22.91
CA ALA A 203 5.14 -51.57 22.05
C ALA A 203 4.56 -50.98 20.75
N SER A 204 3.63 -51.67 20.09
CA SER A 204 2.98 -51.20 18.89
C SER A 204 2.18 -49.92 19.15
N ARG A 205 1.48 -49.84 20.27
CA ARG A 205 0.73 -48.64 20.66
C ARG A 205 1.66 -47.44 20.97
N ALA A 206 2.71 -47.68 21.75
CA ALA A 206 3.70 -46.62 22.03
C ALA A 206 4.40 -46.11 20.76
N ALA A 207 4.72 -46.99 19.82
CA ALA A 207 5.27 -46.60 18.53
C ALA A 207 4.28 -45.73 17.71
N ALA A 208 2.99 -46.06 17.74
CA ALA A 208 1.95 -45.26 17.09
C ALA A 208 1.82 -43.85 17.72
N GLU A 209 1.87 -43.74 19.05
CA GLU A 209 1.85 -42.45 19.75
C GLU A 209 3.09 -41.60 19.43
N LEU A 210 4.28 -42.21 19.37
CA LEU A 210 5.49 -41.51 18.94
C LEU A 210 5.37 -40.98 17.48
N ALA A 211 4.83 -41.79 16.58
CA ALA A 211 4.60 -41.41 15.20
C ALA A 211 3.60 -40.24 15.10
N ALA A 212 2.52 -40.26 15.91
CA ALA A 212 1.56 -39.16 16.01
C ALA A 212 2.23 -37.86 16.53
N ALA A 213 3.03 -37.94 17.60
CA ALA A 213 3.77 -36.79 18.12
C ALA A 213 4.75 -36.19 17.08
N ARG A 214 5.44 -37.04 16.32
CA ARG A 214 6.32 -36.60 15.22
C ARG A 214 5.52 -35.90 14.12
N THR A 215 4.34 -36.36 13.77
CA THR A 215 3.45 -35.72 12.80
C THR A 215 3.05 -34.33 13.29
N GLN A 216 2.73 -34.16 14.56
CA GLN A 216 2.42 -32.86 15.15
C GLN A 216 3.62 -31.89 15.09
N LEU A 217 4.82 -32.40 15.37
CA LEU A 217 6.05 -31.59 15.24
C LEU A 217 6.27 -31.13 13.79
N ILE A 218 6.09 -31.99 12.80
CA ILE A 218 6.21 -31.65 11.38
C ILE A 218 5.18 -30.57 11.00
N GLN A 219 3.95 -30.68 11.48
CA GLN A 219 2.92 -29.67 11.24
C GLN A 219 3.27 -28.32 11.88
N ALA A 220 3.81 -28.32 13.10
CA ALA A 220 4.28 -27.11 13.77
C ALA A 220 5.47 -26.46 13.02
N GLN A 221 6.41 -27.25 12.51
CA GLN A 221 7.51 -26.77 11.67
C GLN A 221 7.01 -26.13 10.38
N GLN A 222 6.08 -26.80 9.69
CA GLN A 222 5.43 -26.24 8.49
C GLN A 222 4.75 -24.89 8.78
N ALA A 223 4.00 -24.77 9.88
CA ALA A 223 3.36 -23.54 10.28
C ALA A 223 4.39 -22.42 10.54
N SER A 224 5.52 -22.75 11.16
CA SER A 224 6.63 -21.80 11.39
C SER A 224 7.27 -21.36 10.09
N ASP A 225 7.45 -22.24 9.12
CA ASP A 225 8.06 -21.89 7.83
C ASP A 225 7.13 -20.97 7.03
N VAL A 226 5.81 -21.20 7.06
CA VAL A 226 4.81 -20.31 6.45
C VAL A 226 4.80 -18.95 7.14
N ALA A 227 4.79 -18.89 8.47
CA ALA A 227 4.83 -17.66 9.23
C ALA A 227 6.13 -16.87 8.96
N ARG A 228 7.27 -17.58 8.87
CA ARG A 228 8.56 -17.00 8.53
C ARG A 228 8.56 -16.38 7.12
N ALA A 229 7.98 -17.08 6.13
CA ALA A 229 7.85 -16.56 4.78
C ALA A 229 6.96 -15.30 4.74
N THR A 230 5.88 -15.28 5.52
CA THR A 230 5.01 -14.09 5.64
C THR A 230 5.77 -12.90 6.24
N LEU A 231 6.51 -13.09 7.33
CA LEU A 231 7.31 -12.03 7.94
C LEU A 231 8.43 -11.55 7.00
N ALA A 232 9.06 -12.47 6.27
CA ALA A 232 10.09 -12.18 5.28
C ALA A 232 9.59 -11.25 4.17
N GLN A 233 8.34 -11.43 3.72
CA GLN A 233 7.68 -10.56 2.75
C GLN A 233 7.59 -9.11 3.28
N PHE A 234 7.16 -8.91 4.53
CA PHE A 234 7.07 -7.56 5.12
C PHE A 234 8.46 -6.95 5.35
N ALA A 235 9.40 -7.73 5.88
CA ALA A 235 10.75 -7.26 6.18
C ALA A 235 11.63 -7.03 4.93
N GLY A 236 11.21 -7.51 3.76
CA GLY A 236 12.00 -7.47 2.52
C GLY A 236 13.30 -8.29 2.64
N MET A 237 13.21 -9.48 3.24
CA MET A 237 14.33 -10.40 3.50
C MET A 237 14.02 -11.79 2.94
N GLU A 238 15.06 -12.61 2.76
CA GLU A 238 14.86 -14.02 2.47
C GLU A 238 14.37 -14.77 3.74
N PRO A 239 13.43 -15.73 3.60
CA PRO A 239 12.88 -16.45 4.75
C PRO A 239 13.95 -17.10 5.65
N GLY A 240 15.02 -17.63 5.05
CA GLY A 240 16.15 -18.24 5.80
C GLY A 240 16.97 -17.26 6.65
N GLN A 241 16.81 -15.97 6.41
CA GLN A 241 17.50 -14.91 7.15
C GLN A 241 16.68 -14.40 8.35
N ILE A 242 15.41 -14.81 8.48
CA ILE A 242 14.56 -14.36 9.57
C ILE A 242 14.85 -15.17 10.83
N VAL A 243 15.45 -14.51 11.80
CA VAL A 243 15.60 -15.00 13.17
C VAL A 243 14.87 -14.01 14.09
N LEU A 244 13.68 -14.39 14.58
CA LEU A 244 12.89 -13.52 15.45
C LEU A 244 13.39 -13.63 16.90
N ASP A 245 13.67 -12.49 17.52
CA ASP A 245 13.81 -12.40 18.97
C ASP A 245 12.42 -12.33 19.61
N ALA A 246 11.97 -13.48 20.13
CA ALA A 246 10.71 -13.60 20.82
C ALA A 246 10.84 -13.53 22.36
N ALA A 247 12.00 -13.15 22.89
CA ALA A 247 12.25 -13.18 24.34
C ALA A 247 11.23 -12.32 25.11
N ALA A 248 10.96 -11.11 24.63
CA ALA A 248 9.97 -10.22 25.24
C ALA A 248 8.52 -10.76 25.19
N LEU A 249 8.21 -11.63 24.21
CA LEU A 249 6.88 -12.20 24.01
C LEU A 249 6.58 -13.41 24.92
N LYS A 250 7.58 -13.97 25.59
CA LYS A 250 7.40 -15.16 26.47
C LYS A 250 6.72 -14.80 27.79
N GLY A 251 6.92 -13.57 28.26
CA GLY A 251 6.27 -13.05 29.47
C GLY A 251 4.88 -12.48 29.19
N LEU A 252 4.07 -12.35 30.24
CA LEU A 252 2.85 -11.57 30.16
C LEU A 252 3.20 -10.08 30.17
N PRO A 253 2.56 -9.26 29.33
CA PRO A 253 2.73 -7.82 29.40
C PRO A 253 2.16 -7.28 30.72
N PRO A 254 2.66 -6.12 31.20
CA PRO A 254 2.11 -5.47 32.38
C PRO A 254 0.62 -5.16 32.21
N ASP A 255 -0.11 -5.21 33.33
CA ASP A 255 -1.54 -4.90 33.31
C ASP A 255 -1.73 -3.37 33.38
N HIS A 256 -1.93 -2.76 32.25
CA HIS A 256 -2.23 -1.34 32.13
C HIS A 256 -3.70 -1.13 31.75
N ASP A 257 -4.28 -0.05 32.26
CA ASP A 257 -5.59 0.40 31.82
C ASP A 257 -5.56 0.75 30.33
N VAL A 258 -6.59 0.29 29.61
CA VAL A 258 -6.73 0.60 28.21
C VAL A 258 -7.24 2.02 28.04
N PRO A 259 -6.51 2.92 27.34
CA PRO A 259 -6.94 4.30 27.17
C PRO A 259 -8.25 4.38 26.37
N ALA A 260 -9.04 5.43 26.64
CA ALA A 260 -10.28 5.65 25.91
C ALA A 260 -10.01 5.85 24.41
N LEU A 261 -10.88 5.27 23.57
CA LEU A 261 -10.79 5.40 22.12
C LEU A 261 -11.18 6.81 21.67
N ASP A 262 -10.34 7.43 20.85
CA ASP A 262 -10.68 8.58 20.02
C ASP A 262 -10.67 8.17 18.52
N PRO A 263 -11.83 7.82 17.94
CA PRO A 263 -11.88 7.36 16.56
C PRO A 263 -11.35 8.39 15.54
N SER A 264 -11.38 9.69 15.88
CA SER A 264 -10.96 10.76 14.96
C SER A 264 -9.46 10.78 14.69
N LYS A 265 -8.66 10.14 15.55
CA LYS A 265 -7.20 10.04 15.41
C LYS A 265 -6.74 8.83 14.60
N ASN A 266 -7.66 7.88 14.34
CA ASN A 266 -7.30 6.70 13.57
C ASN A 266 -7.02 7.07 12.11
N PRO A 267 -5.93 6.58 11.49
CA PRO A 267 -5.56 6.87 10.11
C PRO A 267 -6.68 6.60 9.09
N VAL A 268 -7.52 5.59 9.32
CA VAL A 268 -8.69 5.29 8.47
C VAL A 268 -9.72 6.43 8.52
N ALA A 269 -9.98 6.97 9.71
CA ALA A 269 -10.89 8.10 9.87
C ALA A 269 -10.29 9.41 9.32
N LEU A 270 -8.98 9.60 9.45
CA LEU A 270 -8.28 10.76 8.91
C LEU A 270 -8.33 10.79 7.38
N GLU A 271 -8.13 9.64 6.71
CA GLU A 271 -8.28 9.53 5.26
C GLU A 271 -9.71 9.84 4.83
N GLN A 272 -10.73 9.28 5.49
CA GLN A 272 -12.13 9.57 5.20
C GLN A 272 -12.48 11.07 5.36
N ASN A 273 -11.93 11.72 6.38
CA ASN A 273 -12.09 13.15 6.58
C ASN A 273 -11.46 13.97 5.43
N ALA A 274 -10.31 13.52 4.92
CA ALA A 274 -9.67 14.14 3.76
C ALA A 274 -10.51 13.94 2.48
N GLU A 275 -11.11 12.77 2.27
CA GLU A 275 -12.05 12.52 1.16
C GLU A 275 -13.29 13.42 1.22
N VAL A 276 -13.84 13.65 2.43
CA VAL A 276 -14.93 14.61 2.63
C VAL A 276 -14.48 16.01 2.24
N ALA A 277 -13.28 16.44 2.66
CA ALA A 277 -12.73 17.75 2.35
C ALA A 277 -12.52 17.93 0.82
N GLU A 278 -12.01 16.90 0.13
CA GLU A 278 -11.86 16.91 -1.34
C GLU A 278 -13.22 17.04 -2.04
N THR A 279 -14.22 16.26 -1.60
CA THR A 279 -15.55 16.27 -2.18
C THR A 279 -16.23 17.64 -2.03
N LEU A 280 -16.04 18.31 -0.89
CA LEU A 280 -16.51 19.67 -0.64
C LEU A 280 -15.74 20.72 -1.47
N ALA A 281 -14.43 20.54 -1.66
CA ALA A 281 -13.65 21.40 -2.54
C ALA A 281 -14.10 21.28 -4.00
N ARG A 282 -14.42 20.08 -4.46
CA ARG A 282 -14.99 19.83 -5.79
C ARG A 282 -16.35 20.50 -5.97
N LEU A 283 -17.21 20.49 -4.94
CA LEU A 283 -18.47 21.22 -4.97
C LEU A 283 -18.24 22.73 -5.14
N ARG A 284 -17.29 23.31 -4.37
CA ARG A 284 -16.94 24.74 -4.52
C ARG A 284 -16.42 25.09 -5.92
N ALA A 285 -15.60 24.24 -6.53
CA ALA A 285 -15.13 24.43 -7.90
C ALA A 285 -16.29 24.42 -8.91
N LEU A 286 -17.26 23.49 -8.75
CA LEU A 286 -18.48 23.48 -9.56
C LEU A 286 -19.34 24.74 -9.37
N GLU A 287 -19.48 25.25 -8.16
CA GLU A 287 -20.18 26.50 -7.89
C GLU A 287 -19.52 27.69 -8.59
N ARG A 288 -18.19 27.75 -8.63
CA ARG A 288 -17.43 28.80 -9.29
C ARG A 288 -17.43 28.67 -10.82
N SER A 289 -17.59 27.49 -11.38
CA SER A 289 -17.57 27.25 -12.83
C SER A 289 -18.69 27.95 -13.60
N TYR A 290 -19.73 28.40 -12.92
CA TYR A 290 -20.88 29.09 -13.52
C TYR A 290 -20.66 30.59 -13.71
N PHE A 291 -19.64 31.20 -13.09
CA PHE A 291 -19.40 32.63 -13.21
C PHE A 291 -18.81 32.99 -14.59
N PRO A 292 -19.00 34.25 -15.05
CA PRO A 292 -18.41 34.71 -16.30
C PRO A 292 -16.88 34.56 -16.30
N ARG A 293 -16.33 34.27 -17.48
CA ARG A 293 -14.88 34.20 -17.70
C ARG A 293 -14.45 35.37 -18.54
N PHE A 294 -13.33 35.99 -18.18
CA PHE A 294 -12.72 37.10 -18.86
C PHE A 294 -11.44 36.62 -19.51
N ALA A 295 -11.41 36.59 -20.84
CA ALA A 295 -10.23 36.17 -21.59
C ALA A 295 -9.65 37.35 -22.39
N LEU A 296 -8.34 37.56 -22.22
CA LEU A 296 -7.52 38.43 -23.04
C LEU A 296 -6.79 37.56 -24.07
N GLN A 297 -6.94 37.87 -25.34
CA GLN A 297 -6.33 37.10 -26.44
C GLN A 297 -5.53 38.02 -27.31
N GLY A 298 -4.32 37.58 -27.69
CA GLY A 298 -3.44 38.29 -28.62
C GLY A 298 -2.91 37.31 -29.67
N ALA A 299 -2.83 37.75 -30.90
CA ALA A 299 -2.22 37.01 -31.99
C ALA A 299 -1.31 37.91 -32.81
N ALA A 300 -0.12 37.41 -33.14
CA ALA A 300 0.76 38.00 -34.13
C ALA A 300 1.13 36.90 -35.14
N TYR A 301 0.78 37.12 -36.41
CA TYR A 301 0.95 36.07 -37.40
C TYR A 301 1.24 36.66 -38.79
N ALA A 302 1.93 35.86 -39.58
CA ALA A 302 2.12 36.13 -41.01
C ALA A 302 1.45 35.04 -41.84
N ARG A 303 0.83 35.38 -42.93
CA ARG A 303 0.21 34.45 -43.84
C ARG A 303 0.66 34.67 -45.27
N GLY A 304 0.66 33.58 -46.06
CA GLY A 304 0.83 33.57 -47.49
C GLY A 304 -0.41 33.04 -48.20
N SER A 305 -0.75 33.59 -49.35
CA SER A 305 -1.83 33.10 -50.18
C SER A 305 -1.40 33.11 -51.64
N GLY A 306 -1.61 31.99 -52.33
CA GLY A 306 -1.47 31.93 -53.77
C GLY A 306 -2.72 32.36 -54.53
N ALA A 307 -3.72 32.93 -53.85
CA ALA A 307 -4.90 33.53 -54.43
C ALA A 307 -4.93 35.03 -54.21
N GLU A 308 -5.26 35.80 -55.26
CA GLU A 308 -5.46 37.22 -55.23
C GLU A 308 -6.90 37.60 -54.94
N THR A 309 -7.13 38.81 -54.45
CA THR A 309 -8.49 39.31 -54.13
C THR A 309 -9.38 39.49 -55.35
N ASN A 310 -8.78 39.73 -56.50
CA ASN A 310 -9.44 39.87 -57.80
C ASN A 310 -9.92 38.53 -58.44
N GLY A 311 -9.53 37.43 -57.88
CA GLY A 311 -9.95 36.13 -58.40
C GLY A 311 -8.85 35.32 -59.04
N ASN A 312 -7.70 35.85 -59.27
CA ASN A 312 -6.61 35.13 -59.91
C ASN A 312 -5.96 34.11 -58.96
N ILE A 313 -5.56 32.99 -59.57
CA ILE A 313 -4.77 31.97 -58.90
C ILE A 313 -3.33 32.13 -59.38
N LEU A 314 -2.44 32.38 -58.47
CA LEU A 314 -1.01 32.41 -58.71
C LEU A 314 -0.49 30.97 -58.66
N GLY A 315 0.05 30.51 -59.78
CA GLY A 315 0.58 29.13 -59.92
C GLY A 315 1.88 28.88 -59.15
N GLY A 316 2.37 27.65 -59.20
CA GLY A 316 3.65 27.26 -58.64
C GLY A 316 3.71 27.30 -57.09
N ALA A 317 4.77 27.87 -56.53
CA ALA A 317 5.03 27.96 -55.08
C ALA A 317 4.43 29.22 -54.46
N ASN A 318 3.64 29.99 -55.17
CA ASN A 318 3.00 31.19 -54.63
C ASN A 318 2.06 30.82 -53.48
N GLY A 319 2.15 31.53 -52.35
CA GLY A 319 1.43 31.27 -51.14
C GLY A 319 2.18 30.38 -50.13
N LEU A 320 3.33 29.80 -50.47
CA LEU A 320 4.18 29.07 -49.51
C LEU A 320 4.99 30.00 -48.58
N ALA A 321 5.30 31.22 -49.02
CA ALA A 321 5.96 32.17 -48.17
C ALA A 321 4.93 33.06 -47.45
N PRO A 322 4.96 33.17 -46.12
CA PRO A 322 4.11 34.09 -45.37
C PRO A 322 4.61 35.54 -45.55
N ASN A 323 3.96 36.27 -46.43
CA ASN A 323 4.36 37.65 -46.81
C ASN A 323 3.44 38.74 -46.29
N THR A 324 2.30 38.38 -45.67
CA THR A 324 1.33 39.33 -45.14
C THR A 324 1.29 39.20 -43.62
N GLN A 325 1.76 40.24 -42.93
CA GLN A 325 1.78 40.31 -41.46
C GLN A 325 0.46 40.82 -40.92
N ASN A 326 0.04 40.26 -39.79
CA ASN A 326 -1.20 40.59 -39.10
C ASN A 326 -0.99 40.53 -37.59
N TYR A 327 -1.77 41.30 -36.86
CA TYR A 327 -1.93 41.17 -35.42
C TYR A 327 -3.40 41.34 -35.05
N ALA A 328 -3.78 40.72 -33.94
CA ALA A 328 -5.09 40.88 -33.34
C ALA A 328 -4.95 40.92 -31.81
N LEU A 329 -5.73 41.78 -31.18
CA LEU A 329 -5.88 41.82 -29.73
C LEU A 329 -7.39 41.84 -29.42
N GLY A 330 -7.82 40.97 -28.58
CA GLY A 330 -9.22 40.82 -28.24
C GLY A 330 -9.45 40.59 -26.74
N PHE A 331 -10.56 41.09 -26.27
CA PHE A 331 -11.08 40.84 -24.94
C PHE A 331 -12.45 40.15 -25.08
N THR A 332 -12.62 38.99 -24.45
CA THR A 332 -13.83 38.19 -24.55
C THR A 332 -14.39 37.94 -23.17
N VAL A 333 -15.69 38.14 -23.01
CA VAL A 333 -16.46 37.71 -21.81
C VAL A 333 -17.37 36.58 -22.23
N THR A 334 -17.20 35.42 -21.61
CA THR A 334 -18.03 34.25 -21.85
C THR A 334 -18.87 33.95 -20.62
N PHE A 335 -20.19 33.91 -20.78
CA PHE A 335 -21.15 33.57 -19.74
C PHE A 335 -22.07 32.42 -20.20
N PRO A 336 -22.01 31.23 -19.51
CA PRO A 336 -22.76 30.03 -19.94
C PRO A 336 -24.25 30.09 -19.54
N ILE A 337 -25.04 30.97 -20.14
CA ILE A 337 -26.45 31.23 -19.75
C ILE A 337 -27.32 29.98 -19.86
N ALA A 338 -27.13 29.18 -20.90
CA ALA A 338 -27.96 28.00 -21.16
C ALA A 338 -27.58 26.78 -20.24
N ASP A 339 -26.41 26.82 -19.59
CA ASP A 339 -25.96 25.71 -18.77
C ASP A 339 -26.40 25.74 -17.30
N LEU A 340 -27.26 26.71 -16.94
CA LEU A 340 -27.73 26.89 -15.55
C LEU A 340 -28.41 25.63 -14.99
N SER A 341 -29.28 25.00 -15.76
CA SER A 341 -30.01 23.79 -15.34
C SER A 341 -29.05 22.59 -15.19
N ALA A 342 -28.13 22.41 -16.13
CA ALA A 342 -27.11 21.36 -16.09
C ALA A 342 -26.17 21.57 -14.91
N ASN A 343 -25.76 22.81 -14.65
CA ASN A 343 -24.83 23.10 -13.52
C ASN A 343 -25.53 22.89 -12.17
N ARG A 344 -26.78 23.29 -12.02
CA ARG A 344 -27.57 22.99 -10.82
C ARG A 344 -27.73 21.48 -10.57
N ALA A 345 -27.97 20.70 -11.62
CA ALA A 345 -28.04 19.25 -11.50
C ALA A 345 -26.68 18.64 -11.08
N ARG A 346 -25.55 19.11 -11.64
CA ARG A 346 -24.20 18.70 -11.22
C ARG A 346 -23.92 19.06 -9.77
N GLN A 347 -24.29 20.27 -9.33
CA GLN A 347 -24.12 20.70 -7.94
C GLN A 347 -24.98 19.85 -6.98
N ALA A 348 -26.25 19.55 -7.35
CA ALA A 348 -27.10 18.67 -6.56
C ALA A 348 -26.52 17.25 -6.42
N ALA A 349 -26.01 16.68 -7.52
CA ALA A 349 -25.34 15.38 -7.50
C ALA A 349 -24.08 15.40 -6.63
N GLN A 350 -23.24 16.43 -6.79
CA GLN A 350 -22.01 16.55 -6.00
C GLN A 350 -22.29 16.79 -4.51
N SER A 351 -23.32 17.57 -4.16
CA SER A 351 -23.74 17.77 -2.78
C SER A 351 -24.28 16.47 -2.14
N ALA A 352 -25.00 15.64 -2.93
CA ALA A 352 -25.41 14.31 -2.49
C ALA A 352 -24.21 13.40 -2.24
N THR A 353 -23.20 13.44 -3.12
CA THR A 353 -21.93 12.72 -2.93
C THR A 353 -21.20 13.17 -1.66
N ALA A 354 -21.16 14.48 -1.37
CA ALA A 354 -20.58 14.99 -0.14
C ALA A 354 -21.30 14.47 1.12
N ARG A 355 -22.64 14.46 1.10
CA ARG A 355 -23.42 13.86 2.21
C ARG A 355 -23.17 12.36 2.36
N ALA A 356 -23.02 11.64 1.25
CA ALA A 356 -22.70 10.21 1.28
C ALA A 356 -21.32 9.96 1.93
N GLN A 357 -20.30 10.76 1.59
CA GLN A 357 -18.97 10.67 2.22
C GLN A 357 -18.99 11.02 3.72
N GLN A 358 -19.81 12.01 4.12
CA GLN A 358 -20.01 12.33 5.53
C GLN A 358 -20.67 11.17 6.29
N ALA A 359 -21.70 10.54 5.70
CA ALA A 359 -22.36 9.37 6.29
C ALA A 359 -21.38 8.19 6.41
N ARG A 360 -20.50 7.99 5.40
CA ARG A 360 -19.45 6.98 5.45
C ARG A 360 -18.46 7.25 6.60
N GLY A 361 -18.11 8.51 6.86
CA GLY A 361 -17.30 8.88 8.04
C GLY A 361 -17.96 8.48 9.36
N GLN A 362 -19.28 8.65 9.49
CA GLN A 362 -20.03 8.19 10.66
C GLN A 362 -20.01 6.66 10.78
N GLN A 363 -20.15 5.94 9.66
CA GLN A 363 -20.05 4.48 9.61
C GLN A 363 -18.67 4.02 10.07
N ILE A 364 -17.58 4.59 9.53
CA ILE A 364 -16.20 4.25 9.94
C ILE A 364 -15.99 4.50 11.43
N ALA A 365 -16.49 5.61 11.97
CA ALA A 365 -16.38 5.87 13.40
C ALA A 365 -17.12 4.83 14.25
N ALA A 366 -18.27 4.34 13.81
CA ALA A 366 -19.02 3.26 14.48
C ALA A 366 -18.25 1.91 14.37
N GLU A 367 -17.69 1.60 13.21
CA GLU A 367 -16.88 0.40 12.99
C GLU A 367 -15.61 0.39 13.87
N LEU A 368 -14.90 1.52 13.98
CA LEU A 368 -13.73 1.66 14.84
C LEU A 368 -14.07 1.47 16.34
N ARG A 369 -15.22 2.01 16.78
CA ARG A 369 -15.71 1.75 18.14
C ARG A 369 -16.02 0.26 18.36
N ALA A 370 -16.66 -0.38 17.39
CA ALA A 370 -16.95 -1.81 17.47
C ALA A 370 -15.68 -2.66 17.47
N GLN A 371 -14.67 -2.31 16.66
CA GLN A 371 -13.37 -2.98 16.64
C GLN A 371 -12.64 -2.83 17.97
N TRP A 372 -12.62 -1.63 18.52
CA TRP A 372 -12.02 -1.36 19.83
C TRP A 372 -12.71 -2.15 20.95
N ASN A 373 -14.03 -2.15 21.01
CA ASN A 373 -14.79 -2.91 22.00
C ASN A 373 -14.50 -4.43 21.91
N ARG A 374 -14.40 -4.96 20.69
CA ARG A 374 -14.00 -6.36 20.46
C ARG A 374 -12.57 -6.63 20.93
N ALA A 375 -11.63 -5.74 20.60
CA ALA A 375 -10.23 -5.89 21.00
C ALA A 375 -10.07 -5.87 22.53
N VAL A 376 -10.76 -4.97 23.24
CA VAL A 376 -10.77 -4.90 24.70
C VAL A 376 -11.36 -6.17 25.31
N ALA A 377 -12.48 -6.68 24.75
CA ALA A 377 -13.09 -7.91 25.22
C ALA A 377 -12.16 -9.12 25.01
N MET A 378 -11.49 -9.20 23.84
CA MET A 378 -10.52 -10.24 23.54
C MET A 378 -9.31 -10.18 24.46
N LEU A 379 -8.76 -8.99 24.70
CA LEU A 379 -7.66 -8.80 25.65
C LEU A 379 -8.04 -9.25 27.07
N GLY A 380 -9.21 -8.81 27.57
CA GLY A 380 -9.71 -9.24 28.87
C GLY A 380 -9.96 -10.76 28.96
N GLY A 381 -10.44 -11.38 27.87
CA GLY A 381 -10.57 -12.83 27.76
C GLY A 381 -9.21 -13.54 27.78
N ALA A 382 -8.26 -13.09 26.97
CA ALA A 382 -6.92 -13.64 26.89
C ALA A 382 -6.17 -13.57 28.24
N ARG A 383 -6.28 -12.45 28.97
CA ARG A 383 -5.70 -12.33 30.32
C ARG A 383 -6.26 -13.37 31.30
N ARG A 384 -7.59 -13.58 31.30
CA ARG A 384 -8.22 -14.61 32.16
C ARG A 384 -7.80 -16.03 31.79
N ILE A 385 -7.66 -16.32 30.50
CA ILE A 385 -7.16 -17.61 30.00
C ILE A 385 -5.71 -17.79 30.48
N ALA A 386 -4.84 -16.84 30.24
CA ALA A 386 -3.44 -16.90 30.65
C ALA A 386 -3.25 -17.03 32.17
N ALA A 387 -4.17 -16.53 32.98
CA ALA A 387 -4.17 -16.73 34.43
C ALA A 387 -4.61 -18.16 34.82
N ASN A 388 -5.38 -18.87 33.99
CA ASN A 388 -5.90 -20.22 34.28
C ASN A 388 -5.01 -21.34 33.73
N THR A 389 -4.33 -21.13 32.60
CA THR A 389 -3.55 -22.20 31.93
C THR A 389 -2.42 -22.79 32.77
N PRO A 390 -1.70 -22.04 33.66
CA PRO A 390 -0.70 -22.64 34.54
C PRO A 390 -1.29 -23.72 35.48
N VAL A 391 -2.54 -23.56 35.92
CA VAL A 391 -3.23 -24.55 36.75
C VAL A 391 -3.50 -25.83 35.95
N GLN A 392 -3.87 -25.67 34.68
CA GLN A 392 -4.09 -26.81 33.76
C GLN A 392 -2.77 -27.58 33.51
N VAL A 393 -1.66 -26.85 33.28
CA VAL A 393 -0.34 -27.47 33.08
C VAL A 393 0.10 -28.24 34.33
N ALA A 394 -0.02 -27.65 35.51
CA ALA A 394 0.35 -28.30 36.77
C ALA A 394 -0.47 -29.59 37.04
N ALA A 395 -1.77 -29.52 36.80
CA ALA A 395 -2.66 -30.71 36.97
C ALA A 395 -2.33 -31.80 35.93
N ALA A 396 -2.15 -31.46 34.66
CA ALA A 396 -1.80 -32.39 33.60
C ALA A 396 -0.40 -33.03 33.82
N SER A 397 0.57 -32.26 34.28
CA SER A 397 1.89 -32.76 34.66
C SER A 397 1.80 -33.81 35.80
N THR A 398 1.05 -33.48 36.84
CA THR A 398 0.82 -34.41 37.97
C THR A 398 0.11 -35.66 37.51
N ALA A 399 -0.93 -35.56 36.70
CA ALA A 399 -1.66 -36.72 36.14
C ALA A 399 -0.73 -37.59 35.29
N THR A 400 0.14 -37.00 34.49
CA THR A 400 1.12 -37.71 33.67
C THR A 400 2.11 -38.49 34.54
N ALA A 401 2.66 -37.87 35.59
CA ALA A 401 3.56 -38.53 36.54
C ALA A 401 2.90 -39.73 37.23
N GLN A 402 1.65 -39.54 37.68
CA GLN A 402 0.85 -40.61 38.31
C GLN A 402 0.54 -41.78 37.34
N ALA A 403 0.13 -41.46 36.10
CA ALA A 403 -0.15 -42.49 35.09
C ALA A 403 1.10 -43.32 34.75
N VAL A 404 2.26 -42.67 34.59
CA VAL A 404 3.55 -43.35 34.37
C VAL A 404 3.92 -44.23 35.57
N ALA A 405 3.80 -43.75 36.80
CA ALA A 405 4.11 -44.56 38.01
C ALA A 405 3.18 -45.77 38.14
N ARG A 406 1.87 -45.64 37.91
CA ARG A 406 0.91 -46.72 37.91
C ARG A 406 1.21 -47.78 36.85
N TYR A 407 1.56 -47.31 35.63
CA TYR A 407 1.96 -48.20 34.54
C TYR A 407 3.21 -49.02 34.91
N GLN A 408 4.24 -48.33 35.44
CA GLN A 408 5.47 -49.01 35.89
C GLN A 408 5.22 -50.04 36.99
N ALA A 409 4.28 -49.78 37.91
CA ALA A 409 3.89 -50.69 38.98
C ALA A 409 2.94 -51.85 38.49
N GLY A 410 2.56 -51.86 37.21
CA GLY A 410 1.63 -52.86 36.68
C GLY A 410 0.16 -52.60 37.02
N LEU A 411 -0.16 -51.44 37.59
CA LEU A 411 -1.50 -51.02 38.04
C LEU A 411 -2.25 -50.13 37.05
N GLY A 412 -1.65 -49.83 35.89
CA GLY A 412 -2.22 -49.00 34.85
C GLY A 412 -1.93 -49.53 33.46
N THR A 413 -2.57 -48.98 32.46
CA THR A 413 -2.40 -49.33 31.03
C THR A 413 -1.57 -48.28 30.29
N ILE A 414 -0.97 -48.69 29.18
CA ILE A 414 -0.27 -47.77 28.27
C ILE A 414 -1.22 -46.72 27.70
N ALA A 415 -2.53 -47.03 27.57
CA ALA A 415 -3.54 -46.10 27.12
C ALA A 415 -3.71 -44.92 28.09
N GLU A 416 -3.68 -45.17 29.40
CA GLU A 416 -3.75 -44.12 30.42
C GLU A 416 -2.55 -43.21 30.37
N VAL A 417 -1.34 -43.75 30.15
CA VAL A 417 -0.11 -42.95 29.99
C VAL A 417 -0.15 -42.09 28.75
N ALA A 418 -0.54 -42.65 27.61
CA ALA A 418 -0.65 -41.94 26.34
C ALA A 418 -1.66 -40.77 26.44
N GLU A 419 -2.84 -41.03 27.04
CA GLU A 419 -3.85 -39.98 27.24
C GLU A 419 -3.34 -38.86 28.16
N ALA A 420 -2.69 -39.21 29.29
CA ALA A 420 -2.11 -38.23 30.22
C ALA A 420 -1.00 -37.38 29.53
N GLN A 421 -0.14 -38.00 28.72
CA GLN A 421 0.89 -37.29 27.95
C GLN A 421 0.28 -36.37 26.90
N ARG A 422 -0.77 -36.77 26.21
CA ARG A 422 -1.50 -35.96 25.25
C ARG A 422 -2.14 -34.75 25.94
N LEU A 423 -2.78 -34.94 27.10
CA LEU A 423 -3.36 -33.88 27.91
C LEU A 423 -2.29 -32.85 28.34
N LEU A 424 -1.11 -33.33 28.78
CA LEU A 424 0.01 -32.45 29.15
C LEU A 424 0.51 -31.66 27.96
N SER A 425 0.75 -32.28 26.81
CA SER A 425 1.20 -31.61 25.60
C SER A 425 0.22 -30.52 25.12
N GLN A 426 -1.09 -30.81 25.24
CA GLN A 426 -2.12 -29.81 24.92
C GLN A 426 -2.09 -28.65 25.92
N ALA A 427 -1.99 -28.93 27.22
CA ALA A 427 -1.96 -27.92 28.28
C ALA A 427 -0.73 -26.98 28.12
N GLU A 428 0.45 -27.55 27.83
CA GLU A 428 1.68 -26.78 27.57
C GLU A 428 1.56 -25.87 26.35
N THR A 429 0.90 -26.36 25.29
CA THR A 429 0.63 -25.59 24.06
C THR A 429 -0.38 -24.48 24.34
N ASP A 430 -1.46 -24.78 25.04
CA ASP A 430 -2.49 -23.81 25.40
C ASP A 430 -1.92 -22.67 26.27
N ASP A 431 -1.03 -22.99 27.21
CA ASP A 431 -0.36 -22.00 28.07
C ASP A 431 0.56 -21.08 27.27
N ALA A 432 1.43 -21.63 26.42
CA ALA A 432 2.30 -20.84 25.57
C ALA A 432 1.52 -19.92 24.62
N LEU A 433 0.44 -20.40 24.02
CA LEU A 433 -0.42 -19.62 23.13
C LEU A 433 -1.26 -18.59 23.89
N ALA A 434 -1.65 -18.87 25.15
CA ALA A 434 -2.40 -17.93 25.98
C ALA A 434 -1.60 -16.65 26.26
N HIS A 435 -0.30 -16.75 26.53
CA HIS A 435 0.59 -15.59 26.69
C HIS A 435 0.65 -14.73 25.43
N LEU A 436 0.82 -15.37 24.27
CA LEU A 436 0.85 -14.67 22.96
C LEU A 436 -0.52 -14.08 22.60
N ALA A 437 -1.62 -14.70 23.02
CA ALA A 437 -2.96 -14.14 22.83
C ALA A 437 -3.16 -12.82 23.60
N VAL A 438 -2.54 -12.63 24.76
CA VAL A 438 -2.55 -11.35 25.47
C VAL A 438 -1.83 -10.27 24.65
N TRP A 439 -0.64 -10.58 24.12
CA TRP A 439 0.09 -9.67 23.23
C TRP A 439 -0.70 -9.32 21.97
N ARG A 440 -1.37 -10.31 21.36
CA ARG A 440 -2.24 -10.08 20.20
C ARG A 440 -3.46 -9.22 20.56
N GLY A 441 -4.02 -9.40 21.75
CA GLY A 441 -5.08 -8.54 22.29
C GLY A 441 -4.63 -7.09 22.44
N LEU A 442 -3.42 -6.85 22.96
CA LEU A 442 -2.83 -5.50 23.05
C LEU A 442 -2.57 -4.89 21.68
N LEU A 443 -2.04 -5.67 20.72
CA LEU A 443 -1.90 -5.22 19.34
C LEU A 443 -3.25 -4.83 18.74
N GLY A 444 -4.29 -5.63 18.98
CA GLY A 444 -5.65 -5.34 18.52
C GLY A 444 -6.22 -4.05 19.08
N VAL A 445 -5.97 -3.74 20.36
CA VAL A 445 -6.35 -2.47 21.00
C VAL A 445 -5.57 -1.30 20.38
N ALA A 446 -4.25 -1.42 20.24
CA ALA A 446 -3.39 -0.42 19.63
C ALA A 446 -3.79 -0.16 18.16
N ALA A 447 -4.12 -1.23 17.42
CA ALA A 447 -4.63 -1.14 16.07
C ALA A 447 -5.99 -0.43 16.01
N ALA A 448 -6.94 -0.75 16.87
CA ALA A 448 -8.23 -0.04 16.88
C ALA A 448 -8.08 1.44 17.24
N ALA A 449 -7.11 1.78 18.10
CA ALA A 449 -6.77 3.17 18.44
C ALA A 449 -6.06 3.92 17.29
N GLY A 450 -5.49 3.21 16.31
CA GLY A 450 -4.77 3.81 15.17
C GLY A 450 -3.31 4.15 15.45
N ASP A 451 -2.74 3.66 16.54
CA ASP A 451 -1.34 3.90 16.92
C ASP A 451 -0.73 2.66 17.57
N ILE A 452 0.24 2.03 16.88
CA ILE A 452 0.94 0.85 17.41
C ILE A 452 2.22 1.19 18.19
N ARG A 453 2.63 2.46 18.27
CA ARG A 453 3.87 2.85 18.96
C ARG A 453 3.87 2.47 20.44
N PRO A 454 2.76 2.60 21.19
CA PRO A 454 2.70 2.11 22.57
C PRO A 454 2.94 0.61 22.69
N PHE A 455 2.38 -0.19 21.77
CA PHE A 455 2.58 -1.64 21.71
C PHE A 455 4.05 -1.99 21.43
N VAL A 456 4.67 -1.34 20.45
CA VAL A 456 6.11 -1.57 20.12
C VAL A 456 7.02 -1.14 21.27
N ALA A 457 6.72 -0.03 21.94
CA ALA A 457 7.48 0.45 23.09
C ALA A 457 7.42 -0.51 24.28
N GLU A 458 6.31 -1.21 24.50
CA GLU A 458 6.16 -2.21 25.54
C GLU A 458 7.04 -3.44 25.32
N LEU A 459 7.26 -3.82 24.05
CA LEU A 459 8.15 -4.92 23.65
C LEU A 459 9.64 -4.55 23.73
N GLY A 460 9.98 -3.29 23.85
CA GLY A 460 11.36 -2.80 23.97
C GLY A 460 11.84 -2.62 25.42
N ARG A 461 10.96 -2.88 26.39
CA ARG A 461 11.25 -2.85 27.83
C ARG A 461 11.66 -4.22 28.33
#